data_04c3ce77c81f196ec43c6664d603f291
#
_entry.id   04c3ce77c81f196ec43c6664d603f291
#
_cell.length_a   1.000
_cell.length_b   1.000
_cell.length_c   1.000
_cell.angle_alpha   90.00
_cell.angle_beta   90.00
_cell.angle_gamma   90.00
#
_symmetry.space_group_name_H-M   'P 1'
#
loop_
_entity.id
_entity.type
_entity.pdbx_description
1 polymer ?
#
loop_
_entity_poly.entity_id
_entity_poly.type
_entity_poly.pdbx_seq_one_letter_code
_entity_poly.pdbx_strand_id
1 'polypeptide(L)'
;MANFYTDNPNIKFYLTHPLVKHILELKERNFADKDKYDYAPENFEDAMDNYERVLELAGDVMANVVAPNAEAVDAEGPHLENNRMIYASKTYENLDATIKAGLNGVTMPRRYGGLNFPMVVYGAINEMVATADTGFENIWSLQDCIETLYEFGNEDQRQRYVPRVCEGQTMSMDLTEPDAGSDLQSVMLKATYDEKEDCWRLNGCKRFITNGDSDIHLVLARSEEGTRDGRGLSMFIYDKNQGGVDVRRLENKLGIHGSPTCELVYKNAKAELCGDRKLGLIKYVMGLMNGARLGIAGQSTGVSQMAYNEALAYAKERKQFGKAIIEFPAVYDMLAIMKAKLDAGRSLLYATSRYVDVYKILEDIERERKAVGDKLTPEERNECKTFSKLADAFTPVAKGMTSEYANQNTYDGIQVHGGSGFMLEYACQRLYRDARILSIYEGTTQLQTVAAGRYITNGFYGTVIADMLQTGQAPASVGTEDWCAAEYLPLKEKCAKMAEKYNEAVAYVNAQKNDEFKDFVIRHLYEMAADIIMSLLLIGDASRAPELFNESAKVYNRYAASEIERHYSFVMSASADDLADYRK
;
A
#
# COMPACT_ATOMS: atom_id res chain seq x y z
N MET A 1 23.68 0.96 17.45
CA MET A 1 22.22 1.02 17.58
C MET A 1 21.63 0.41 16.31
N ALA A 2 20.54 -0.33 16.39
CA ALA A 2 19.86 -0.86 15.21
C ALA A 2 19.28 0.30 14.38
N ASN A 3 19.22 0.13 13.06
CA ASN A 3 18.63 1.11 12.16
C ASN A 3 17.94 0.39 10.99
N PHE A 4 16.64 0.53 10.84
CA PHE A 4 15.87 -0.24 9.86
C PHE A 4 16.16 0.13 8.40
N TYR A 5 16.84 1.24 8.15
CA TYR A 5 17.32 1.59 6.81
C TYR A 5 18.71 1.03 6.54
N THR A 6 19.70 1.33 7.39
CA THR A 6 21.10 0.91 7.16
C THR A 6 21.30 -0.60 7.32
N ASP A 7 20.48 -1.25 8.17
CA ASP A 7 20.51 -2.69 8.38
C ASP A 7 19.70 -3.47 7.30
N ASN A 8 19.02 -2.76 6.40
CA ASN A 8 18.25 -3.35 5.30
C ASN A 8 18.68 -2.78 3.92
N PRO A 9 19.76 -3.30 3.33
CA PRO A 9 20.28 -2.79 2.06
C PRO A 9 19.31 -2.91 0.89
N ASN A 10 18.27 -3.75 1.00
CA ASN A 10 17.26 -3.91 -0.05
C ASN A 10 16.48 -2.61 -0.27
N ILE A 11 16.20 -1.83 0.78
CA ILE A 11 15.49 -0.54 0.63
C ILE A 11 16.35 0.42 -0.21
N LYS A 12 17.62 0.58 0.12
CA LYS A 12 18.55 1.44 -0.63
C LYS A 12 18.66 1.03 -2.10
N PHE A 13 18.70 -0.29 -2.37
CA PHE A 13 18.78 -0.82 -3.74
C PHE A 13 17.63 -0.28 -4.63
N TYR A 14 16.38 -0.27 -4.13
CA TYR A 14 15.24 0.15 -4.95
C TYR A 14 15.27 1.66 -5.28
N LEU A 15 15.92 2.48 -4.46
CA LEU A 15 16.10 3.90 -4.72
C LEU A 15 17.17 4.18 -5.79
N THR A 16 18.02 3.22 -6.12
CA THR A 16 19.02 3.32 -7.20
C THR A 16 18.47 2.91 -8.58
N HIS A 17 17.17 2.63 -8.70
CA HIS A 17 16.57 2.24 -9.97
C HIS A 17 16.65 3.40 -11.00
N PRO A 18 17.00 3.14 -12.28
CA PRO A 18 17.17 4.21 -13.29
C PRO A 18 15.97 5.17 -13.42
N LEU A 19 14.73 4.66 -13.27
CA LEU A 19 13.52 5.48 -13.34
C LEU A 19 13.43 6.51 -12.19
N VAL A 20 14.13 6.30 -11.07
CA VAL A 20 14.10 7.25 -9.93
C VAL A 20 14.68 8.59 -10.32
N LYS A 21 15.70 8.64 -11.18
CA LYS A 21 16.25 9.91 -11.68
C LYS A 21 15.19 10.72 -12.41
N HIS A 22 14.46 10.09 -13.32
CA HIS A 22 13.38 10.74 -14.06
C HIS A 22 12.24 11.21 -13.12
N ILE A 23 11.83 10.37 -12.16
CA ILE A 23 10.85 10.72 -11.12
C ILE A 23 11.28 11.97 -10.36
N LEU A 24 12.56 12.04 -9.96
CA LEU A 24 13.12 13.17 -9.23
C LEU A 24 13.10 14.47 -10.07
N GLU A 25 13.55 14.41 -11.31
CA GLU A 25 13.55 15.55 -12.22
C GLU A 25 12.12 16.11 -12.41
N LEU A 26 11.13 15.23 -12.54
CA LEU A 26 9.72 15.61 -12.61
C LEU A 26 9.23 16.19 -11.26
N LYS A 27 9.49 15.50 -10.12
CA LYS A 27 9.01 15.91 -8.80
C LYS A 27 9.59 17.26 -8.37
N GLU A 28 10.87 17.49 -8.61
CA GLU A 28 11.58 18.71 -8.30
C GLU A 28 11.43 19.80 -9.37
N ARG A 29 10.64 19.57 -10.44
CA ARG A 29 10.48 20.54 -11.54
C ARG A 29 11.84 21.00 -12.06
N ASN A 30 12.77 20.05 -12.28
CA ASN A 30 14.18 20.34 -12.58
C ASN A 30 14.83 21.26 -11.54
N PHE A 31 14.58 21.02 -10.25
CA PHE A 31 15.15 21.75 -9.10
C PHE A 31 14.78 23.24 -9.07
N ALA A 32 13.54 23.55 -9.45
CA ALA A 32 13.04 24.94 -9.54
C ALA A 32 12.90 25.63 -8.17
N ASP A 33 12.92 24.89 -7.08
CA ASP A 33 12.75 25.40 -5.71
C ASP A 33 14.08 25.65 -4.97
N LYS A 34 15.23 25.32 -5.57
CA LYS A 34 16.56 25.38 -4.92
C LYS A 34 16.91 26.71 -4.27
N ASP A 35 16.42 27.82 -4.84
CA ASP A 35 16.67 29.18 -4.32
C ASP A 35 15.52 29.72 -3.48
N LYS A 36 14.47 28.91 -3.22
CA LYS A 36 13.27 29.34 -2.50
C LYS A 36 13.19 28.77 -1.07
N TYR A 37 13.76 27.59 -0.86
CA TYR A 37 13.72 26.89 0.42
C TYR A 37 15.10 26.34 0.76
N ASP A 38 15.59 26.60 1.95
CA ASP A 38 16.93 26.21 2.42
C ASP A 38 17.17 24.69 2.40
N TYR A 39 16.08 23.88 2.40
CA TYR A 39 16.13 22.42 2.35
C TYR A 39 15.74 21.83 0.99
N ALA A 40 15.53 22.66 -0.03
CA ALA A 40 15.27 22.16 -1.37
C ALA A 40 16.58 21.72 -2.04
N PRO A 41 16.61 20.56 -2.72
CA PRO A 41 17.83 20.08 -3.35
C PRO A 41 18.25 20.95 -4.55
N GLU A 42 19.55 21.10 -4.74
CA GLU A 42 20.14 21.87 -5.85
C GLU A 42 20.20 21.04 -7.15
N ASN A 43 20.33 19.71 -7.03
CA ASN A 43 20.51 18.77 -8.12
C ASN A 43 20.14 17.34 -7.70
N PHE A 44 20.31 16.37 -8.59
CA PHE A 44 19.97 14.98 -8.36
C PHE A 44 20.77 14.36 -7.20
N GLU A 45 22.08 14.60 -7.15
CA GLU A 45 22.95 14.04 -6.12
C GLU A 45 22.58 14.57 -4.73
N ASP A 46 22.29 15.86 -4.62
CA ASP A 46 21.85 16.48 -3.38
C ASP A 46 20.46 15.98 -2.94
N ALA A 47 19.55 15.76 -3.90
CA ALA A 47 18.25 15.17 -3.60
C ALA A 47 18.39 13.73 -3.04
N MET A 48 19.25 12.91 -3.63
CA MET A 48 19.51 11.56 -3.14
C MET A 48 20.14 11.56 -1.75
N ASP A 49 21.06 12.47 -1.47
CA ASP A 49 21.70 12.66 -0.17
C ASP A 49 20.66 13.08 0.90
N ASN A 50 19.74 13.98 0.55
CA ASN A 50 18.64 14.38 1.42
C ASN A 50 17.70 13.21 1.72
N TYR A 51 17.37 12.36 0.73
CA TYR A 51 16.57 11.17 0.96
C TYR A 51 17.26 10.18 1.88
N GLU A 52 18.55 9.90 1.66
CA GLU A 52 19.33 9.00 2.53
C GLU A 52 19.31 9.49 3.99
N ARG A 53 19.55 10.78 4.23
CA ARG A 53 19.53 11.35 5.60
C ARG A 53 18.18 11.20 6.28
N VAL A 54 17.08 11.46 5.57
CA VAL A 54 15.73 11.30 6.14
C VAL A 54 15.41 9.83 6.37
N LEU A 55 15.82 8.94 5.48
CA LEU A 55 15.61 7.49 5.64
C LEU A 55 16.45 6.91 6.79
N GLU A 56 17.69 7.37 6.96
CA GLU A 56 18.52 7.00 8.13
C GLU A 56 17.88 7.47 9.44
N LEU A 57 17.37 8.72 9.48
CA LEU A 57 16.65 9.23 10.64
C LEU A 57 15.36 8.44 10.91
N ALA A 58 14.58 8.14 9.86
CA ALA A 58 13.37 7.32 9.99
C ALA A 58 13.72 5.91 10.50
N GLY A 59 14.76 5.28 9.95
CA GLY A 59 15.24 3.97 10.38
C GLY A 59 15.67 3.94 11.84
N ASP A 60 16.33 5.00 12.32
CA ASP A 60 16.73 5.14 13.73
C ASP A 60 15.51 5.29 14.65
N VAL A 61 14.59 6.19 14.34
CA VAL A 61 13.35 6.41 15.12
C VAL A 61 12.53 5.12 15.19
N MET A 62 12.36 4.43 14.07
CA MET A 62 11.58 3.19 14.01
C MET A 62 12.22 2.08 14.84
N ALA A 63 13.54 1.89 14.74
CA ALA A 63 14.25 0.82 15.44
C ALA A 63 14.42 1.08 16.95
N ASN A 64 14.59 2.35 17.36
CA ASN A 64 14.99 2.67 18.74
C ASN A 64 13.88 3.34 19.59
N VAL A 65 12.76 3.77 18.97
CA VAL A 65 11.60 4.32 19.67
C VAL A 65 10.35 3.50 19.43
N VAL A 66 9.93 3.33 18.16
CA VAL A 66 8.64 2.72 17.83
C VAL A 66 8.64 1.21 18.09
N ALA A 67 9.61 0.47 17.59
CA ALA A 67 9.67 -0.98 17.76
C ALA A 67 9.74 -1.43 19.24
N PRO A 68 10.54 -0.79 20.12
CA PRO A 68 10.55 -1.12 21.55
C PRO A 68 9.22 -0.86 22.26
N ASN A 69 8.38 0.04 21.76
CA ASN A 69 7.09 0.37 22.34
C ASN A 69 5.95 -0.58 21.90
N ALA A 70 6.13 -1.36 20.82
CA ALA A 70 5.06 -2.10 20.13
C ALA A 70 4.31 -3.08 21.04
N GLU A 71 5.04 -3.84 21.90
CA GLU A 71 4.40 -4.80 22.83
C GLU A 71 3.57 -4.08 23.91
N ALA A 72 4.07 -2.97 24.43
CA ALA A 72 3.32 -2.19 25.42
C ALA A 72 2.07 -1.56 24.81
N VAL A 73 2.16 -1.07 23.58
CA VAL A 73 1.03 -0.51 22.81
C VAL A 73 -0.03 -1.59 22.53
N ASP A 74 0.38 -2.79 22.10
CA ASP A 74 -0.54 -3.91 21.84
C ASP A 74 -1.26 -4.36 23.12
N ALA A 75 -0.56 -4.37 24.25
CA ALA A 75 -1.10 -4.80 25.54
C ALA A 75 -2.05 -3.78 26.16
N GLU A 76 -1.74 -2.48 26.08
CA GLU A 76 -2.56 -1.39 26.64
C GLU A 76 -3.77 -1.08 25.74
N GLY A 77 -3.53 -0.88 24.45
CA GLY A 77 -4.54 -0.46 23.49
C GLY A 77 -5.16 0.92 23.78
N PRO A 78 -5.92 1.49 22.83
CA PRO A 78 -6.69 2.71 23.04
C PRO A 78 -7.94 2.45 23.88
N HIS A 79 -8.42 3.49 24.58
CA HIS A 79 -9.66 3.43 25.36
C HIS A 79 -10.53 4.69 25.15
N LEU A 80 -11.75 4.67 25.67
CA LEU A 80 -12.69 5.77 25.59
C LEU A 80 -12.80 6.52 26.92
N GLU A 81 -12.72 7.86 26.84
CA GLU A 81 -13.08 8.76 27.94
C GLU A 81 -14.02 9.85 27.42
N ASN A 82 -15.18 10.01 28.04
CA ASN A 82 -16.14 11.08 27.69
C ASN A 82 -16.47 11.15 26.19
N ASN A 83 -16.70 10.01 25.54
CA ASN A 83 -16.93 9.88 24.08
C ASN A 83 -15.76 10.36 23.19
N ARG A 84 -14.55 10.40 23.75
CA ARG A 84 -13.30 10.71 23.05
C ARG A 84 -12.37 9.50 23.13
N MET A 85 -11.58 9.32 22.10
CA MET A 85 -10.57 8.25 22.04
C MET A 85 -9.26 8.75 22.66
N ILE A 86 -8.69 7.92 23.54
CA ILE A 86 -7.38 8.11 24.14
C ILE A 86 -6.47 6.99 23.63
N TYR A 87 -5.32 7.34 23.08
CA TYR A 87 -4.33 6.34 22.64
C TYR A 87 -3.68 5.62 23.83
N ALA A 88 -3.11 4.47 23.58
CA ALA A 88 -2.14 3.86 24.48
C ALA A 88 -1.00 4.86 24.78
N SER A 89 -0.48 4.84 26.00
CA SER A 89 0.51 5.83 26.49
C SER A 89 1.73 5.94 25.57
N LYS A 90 2.25 4.80 25.09
CA LYS A 90 3.41 4.74 24.21
C LYS A 90 3.12 5.15 22.75
N THR A 91 1.87 5.19 22.34
CA THR A 91 1.49 5.74 21.03
C THR A 91 1.74 7.24 20.94
N TYR A 92 1.52 8.01 22.03
CA TYR A 92 1.87 9.43 22.07
C TYR A 92 3.38 9.67 21.91
N GLU A 93 4.22 8.82 22.54
CA GLU A 93 5.67 8.87 22.38
C GLU A 93 6.10 8.61 20.93
N ASN A 94 5.48 7.62 20.28
CA ASN A 94 5.73 7.30 18.87
C ASN A 94 5.33 8.46 17.94
N LEU A 95 4.15 9.07 18.15
CA LEU A 95 3.69 10.23 17.39
C LEU A 95 4.62 11.43 17.57
N ASP A 96 4.99 11.74 18.80
CA ASP A 96 5.92 12.84 19.10
C ASP A 96 7.29 12.64 18.45
N ALA A 97 7.80 11.40 18.43
CA ALA A 97 9.06 11.06 17.79
C ALA A 97 9.01 11.25 16.26
N THR A 98 7.92 10.83 15.60
CA THR A 98 7.76 11.02 14.15
C THR A 98 7.56 12.49 13.78
N ILE A 99 6.83 13.27 14.58
CA ILE A 99 6.66 14.72 14.40
C ILE A 99 8.01 15.44 14.53
N LYS A 100 8.77 15.16 15.60
CA LYS A 100 10.10 15.75 15.80
C LYS A 100 11.11 15.39 14.72
N ALA A 101 10.98 14.21 14.14
CA ALA A 101 11.79 13.76 13.01
C ALA A 101 11.34 14.34 11.65
N GLY A 102 10.26 15.12 11.60
CA GLY A 102 9.74 15.70 10.36
C GLY A 102 9.16 14.68 9.39
N LEU A 103 8.64 13.55 9.90
CA LEU A 103 8.11 12.45 9.08
C LEU A 103 6.61 12.59 8.78
N ASN A 104 6.07 13.81 8.85
CA ASN A 104 4.68 14.12 8.52
C ASN A 104 4.60 14.97 7.26
N GLY A 105 3.61 14.70 6.39
CA GLY A 105 3.43 15.42 5.13
C GLY A 105 4.60 15.30 4.17
N VAL A 106 5.37 14.20 4.22
CA VAL A 106 6.61 14.04 3.45
C VAL A 106 6.42 14.15 1.94
N THR A 107 5.26 13.76 1.40
CA THR A 107 4.93 13.84 -0.03
C THR A 107 4.42 15.22 -0.46
N MET A 108 3.99 16.04 0.52
CA MET A 108 3.38 17.35 0.26
C MET A 108 4.39 18.38 -0.25
N PRO A 109 3.94 19.32 -1.11
CA PRO A 109 4.82 20.39 -1.60
C PRO A 109 5.36 21.28 -0.48
N ARG A 110 6.60 21.78 -0.68
CA ARG A 110 7.30 22.68 0.25
C ARG A 110 6.53 23.93 0.61
N ARG A 111 5.71 24.47 -0.32
CA ARG A 111 4.87 25.66 -0.09
C ARG A 111 3.81 25.47 1.01
N TYR A 112 3.54 24.22 1.41
CA TYR A 112 2.65 23.89 2.52
C TYR A 112 3.39 23.25 3.71
N GLY A 113 4.72 23.27 3.71
CA GLY A 113 5.55 22.75 4.80
C GLY A 113 5.96 21.29 4.65
N GLY A 114 5.65 20.62 3.52
CA GLY A 114 6.08 19.26 3.24
C GLY A 114 7.51 19.16 2.71
N LEU A 115 8.00 17.93 2.54
CA LEU A 115 9.34 17.64 2.02
C LEU A 115 9.40 17.49 0.49
N ASN A 116 8.25 17.40 -0.16
CA ASN A 116 8.12 17.15 -1.60
C ASN A 116 8.71 15.81 -2.06
N PHE A 117 8.67 14.77 -1.22
CA PHE A 117 9.22 13.45 -1.57
C PHE A 117 8.32 12.67 -2.53
N PRO A 118 8.88 11.85 -3.43
CA PRO A 118 8.10 10.94 -4.25
C PRO A 118 7.59 9.74 -3.43
N MET A 119 6.55 9.05 -3.95
CA MET A 119 5.95 7.88 -3.31
C MET A 119 6.94 6.72 -3.10
N VAL A 120 7.93 6.57 -3.97
CA VAL A 120 8.96 5.53 -3.81
C VAL A 120 9.78 5.73 -2.55
N VAL A 121 10.05 6.97 -2.13
CA VAL A 121 10.74 7.30 -0.86
C VAL A 121 9.79 7.20 0.33
N TYR A 122 8.57 7.72 0.19
CA TYR A 122 7.54 7.56 1.20
C TYR A 122 7.25 6.08 1.50
N GLY A 123 7.16 5.24 0.47
CA GLY A 123 6.98 3.79 0.61
C GLY A 123 8.09 3.12 1.42
N ALA A 124 9.34 3.60 1.30
CA ALA A 124 10.46 3.14 2.12
C ALA A 124 10.26 3.49 3.61
N ILE A 125 9.80 4.71 3.92
CA ILE A 125 9.47 5.10 5.29
C ILE A 125 8.32 4.25 5.82
N ASN A 126 7.25 4.11 5.05
CA ASN A 126 6.07 3.32 5.41
C ASN A 126 6.43 1.85 5.73
N GLU A 127 7.28 1.21 4.91
CA GLU A 127 7.80 -0.13 5.17
C GLU A 127 8.54 -0.21 6.52
N MET A 128 9.38 0.78 6.85
CA MET A 128 10.11 0.81 8.12
C MET A 128 9.18 1.03 9.32
N VAL A 129 8.17 1.89 9.18
CA VAL A 129 7.15 2.11 10.23
C VAL A 129 6.40 0.80 10.51
N ALA A 130 5.97 0.11 9.47
CA ALA A 130 5.27 -1.17 9.59
C ALA A 130 6.16 -2.30 10.12
N THR A 131 7.47 -2.26 9.82
CA THR A 131 8.46 -3.17 10.41
C THR A 131 8.56 -2.96 11.92
N ALA A 132 8.48 -1.72 12.39
CA ALA A 132 8.51 -1.38 13.81
C ALA A 132 7.21 -1.78 14.53
N ASP A 133 6.07 -1.31 14.04
CA ASP A 133 4.74 -1.60 14.58
C ASP A 133 3.67 -1.42 13.51
N THR A 134 3.06 -2.52 13.09
CA THR A 134 1.98 -2.55 12.10
C THR A 134 0.74 -1.77 12.56
N GLY A 135 0.46 -1.75 13.86
CA GLY A 135 -0.65 -0.98 14.45
C GLY A 135 -0.39 0.52 14.45
N PHE A 136 0.85 0.92 14.72
CA PHE A 136 1.26 2.33 14.66
C PHE A 136 1.31 2.84 13.21
N GLU A 137 1.80 2.02 12.28
CA GLU A 137 1.77 2.37 10.85
C GLU A 137 0.36 2.74 10.40
N ASN A 138 -0.64 1.98 10.82
CA ASN A 138 -2.05 2.21 10.50
C ASN A 138 -2.61 3.57 11.01
N ILE A 139 -1.97 4.21 11.99
CA ILE A 139 -2.26 5.57 12.43
C ILE A 139 -1.45 6.58 11.62
N TRP A 140 -0.13 6.32 11.52
CA TRP A 140 0.83 7.24 10.89
C TRP A 140 0.56 7.43 9.39
N SER A 141 0.23 6.36 8.67
CA SER A 141 -0.01 6.41 7.22
C SER A 141 -1.28 7.15 6.83
N LEU A 142 -2.23 7.38 7.75
CA LEU A 142 -3.44 8.16 7.46
C LEU A 142 -3.16 9.62 7.11
N GLN A 143 -1.95 10.14 7.35
CA GLN A 143 -1.52 11.42 6.79
C GLN A 143 -1.68 11.48 5.26
N ASP A 144 -1.65 10.33 4.56
CA ASP A 144 -1.83 10.25 3.11
C ASP A 144 -3.22 10.71 2.65
N CYS A 145 -4.21 10.73 3.53
CA CYS A 145 -5.52 11.30 3.23
C CYS A 145 -5.43 12.75 2.78
N ILE A 146 -4.37 13.48 3.19
CA ILE A 146 -4.15 14.86 2.78
C ILE A 146 -3.88 15.01 1.27
N GLU A 147 -3.37 13.97 0.61
CA GLU A 147 -3.18 13.99 -0.86
C GLU A 147 -4.50 14.18 -1.60
N THR A 148 -5.58 13.56 -1.11
CA THR A 148 -6.92 13.74 -1.69
C THR A 148 -7.40 15.18 -1.56
N LEU A 149 -7.17 15.80 -0.39
CA LEU A 149 -7.49 17.21 -0.18
C LEU A 149 -6.59 18.12 -1.04
N TYR A 150 -5.30 17.82 -1.13
CA TYR A 150 -4.37 18.54 -1.99
C TYR A 150 -4.77 18.44 -3.47
N GLU A 151 -5.18 17.26 -3.93
CA GLU A 151 -5.56 17.04 -5.33
C GLU A 151 -6.90 17.73 -5.69
N PHE A 152 -7.92 17.61 -4.84
CA PHE A 152 -9.29 17.97 -5.17
C PHE A 152 -9.85 19.17 -4.40
N GLY A 153 -9.27 19.55 -3.27
CA GLY A 153 -9.64 20.73 -2.53
C GLY A 153 -9.29 22.04 -3.27
N ASN A 154 -9.95 23.13 -2.90
CA ASN A 154 -9.60 24.45 -3.38
C ASN A 154 -8.36 25.01 -2.66
N GLU A 155 -7.81 26.13 -3.14
CA GLU A 155 -6.56 26.70 -2.58
C GLU A 155 -6.72 27.15 -1.12
N ASP A 156 -7.88 27.69 -0.73
CA ASP A 156 -8.16 28.06 0.66
C ASP A 156 -8.12 26.82 1.58
N GLN A 157 -8.72 25.72 1.15
CA GLN A 157 -8.67 24.44 1.88
C GLN A 157 -7.25 23.90 1.99
N ARG A 158 -6.47 23.95 0.90
CA ARG A 158 -5.05 23.55 0.91
C ARG A 158 -4.24 24.35 1.93
N GLN A 159 -4.38 25.67 1.93
CA GLN A 159 -3.65 26.57 2.82
C GLN A 159 -4.04 26.36 4.30
N ARG A 160 -5.28 25.97 4.60
CA ARG A 160 -5.73 25.77 5.98
C ARG A 160 -5.40 24.37 6.53
N TYR A 161 -5.44 23.34 5.71
CA TYR A 161 -5.36 21.96 6.21
C TYR A 161 -4.01 21.28 5.95
N VAL A 162 -3.36 21.50 4.78
CA VAL A 162 -2.11 20.79 4.46
C VAL A 162 -0.98 21.11 5.46
N PRO A 163 -0.73 22.39 5.83
CA PRO A 163 0.30 22.70 6.83
C PRO A 163 0.06 22.02 8.18
N ARG A 164 -1.19 21.94 8.64
CA ARG A 164 -1.55 21.30 9.92
C ARG A 164 -1.17 19.81 9.95
N VAL A 165 -1.35 19.10 8.83
CA VAL A 165 -0.93 17.69 8.72
C VAL A 165 0.59 17.58 8.65
N CYS A 166 1.27 18.47 7.92
CA CYS A 166 2.74 18.53 7.92
C CYS A 166 3.31 18.81 9.33
N GLU A 167 2.58 19.53 10.17
CA GLU A 167 2.91 19.81 11.58
C GLU A 167 2.51 18.67 12.54
N GLY A 168 1.91 17.59 12.04
CA GLY A 168 1.60 16.38 12.81
C GLY A 168 0.16 16.22 13.26
N GLN A 169 -0.80 17.05 12.78
CA GLN A 169 -2.20 16.76 13.03
C GLN A 169 -2.63 15.48 12.28
N THR A 170 -3.45 14.71 12.96
CA THR A 170 -3.87 13.38 12.51
C THR A 170 -5.07 13.44 11.57
N MET A 171 -5.20 12.44 10.71
CA MET A 171 -6.32 12.30 9.78
C MET A 171 -7.07 10.98 9.93
N SER A 172 -8.28 10.96 9.37
CA SER A 172 -9.06 9.74 9.12
C SER A 172 -9.82 9.82 7.79
N MET A 173 -10.19 8.66 7.27
CA MET A 173 -11.08 8.52 6.11
C MET A 173 -12.35 7.79 6.54
N ASP A 174 -13.46 8.53 6.61
CA ASP A 174 -14.72 8.07 7.16
C ASP A 174 -15.64 7.61 6.03
N LEU A 175 -15.37 6.41 5.51
CA LEU A 175 -16.06 5.85 4.35
C LEU A 175 -17.14 4.84 4.75
N THR A 176 -16.74 3.82 5.49
CA THR A 176 -17.53 2.61 5.80
C THR A 176 -18.68 2.89 6.77
N GLU A 177 -19.82 2.23 6.51
CA GLU A 177 -21.00 2.19 7.40
C GLU A 177 -21.35 0.73 7.75
N PRO A 178 -22.24 0.47 8.74
CA PRO A 178 -22.61 -0.89 9.10
C PRO A 178 -23.04 -1.77 7.92
N ASP A 179 -23.76 -1.20 6.95
CA ASP A 179 -24.31 -1.92 5.79
C ASP A 179 -23.62 -1.55 4.46
N ALA A 180 -22.53 -0.77 4.50
CA ALA A 180 -21.81 -0.27 3.33
C ALA A 180 -20.29 -0.34 3.54
N GLY A 181 -19.69 -1.51 3.33
CA GLY A 181 -18.24 -1.75 3.39
C GLY A 181 -17.64 -1.91 1.99
N SER A 182 -17.75 -3.10 1.40
CA SER A 182 -17.28 -3.36 0.02
C SER A 182 -18.11 -2.59 -1.03
N ASP A 183 -19.41 -2.42 -0.77
CA ASP A 183 -20.31 -1.60 -1.60
C ASP A 183 -20.51 -0.20 -1.01
N LEU A 184 -19.57 0.69 -1.24
CA LEU A 184 -19.65 2.08 -0.80
C LEU A 184 -20.73 2.90 -1.52
N GLN A 185 -21.35 2.38 -2.59
CA GLN A 185 -22.50 3.07 -3.23
C GLN A 185 -23.70 3.15 -2.27
N SER A 186 -23.80 2.19 -1.35
CA SER A 186 -24.87 2.08 -0.36
C SER A 186 -24.69 2.97 0.88
N VAL A 187 -23.67 3.83 0.93
CA VAL A 187 -23.45 4.82 2.01
C VAL A 187 -24.68 5.73 2.16
N MET A 188 -25.16 5.87 3.39
CA MET A 188 -26.38 6.60 3.75
C MET A 188 -26.19 7.78 4.69
N LEU A 189 -24.99 8.00 5.27
CA LEU A 189 -24.70 9.20 6.07
C LEU A 189 -25.12 10.43 5.26
N LYS A 190 -26.02 11.24 5.81
CA LYS A 190 -26.66 12.35 5.09
C LYS A 190 -25.85 13.63 5.24
N ALA A 191 -25.61 14.33 4.12
CA ALA A 191 -25.10 15.69 4.09
C ALA A 191 -26.23 16.63 3.60
N THR A 192 -26.56 17.65 4.40
CA THR A 192 -27.55 18.65 4.07
C THR A 192 -26.91 20.03 4.10
N TYR A 193 -27.12 20.83 3.05
CA TYR A 193 -26.61 22.20 3.02
C TYR A 193 -27.44 23.12 3.89
N ASP A 194 -26.79 23.88 4.76
CA ASP A 194 -27.38 24.89 5.61
C ASP A 194 -27.12 26.27 5.00
N GLU A 195 -28.13 26.82 4.31
CA GLU A 195 -28.03 28.11 3.61
C GLU A 195 -27.75 29.31 4.57
N LYS A 196 -28.12 29.20 5.86
CA LYS A 196 -27.92 30.28 6.82
C LYS A 196 -26.50 30.37 7.32
N GLU A 197 -25.87 29.20 7.50
CA GLU A 197 -24.52 29.09 8.03
C GLU A 197 -23.48 28.91 6.90
N ASP A 198 -23.92 28.84 5.65
CA ASP A 198 -23.09 28.57 4.47
C ASP A 198 -22.16 27.36 4.69
N CYS A 199 -22.73 26.23 5.09
CA CYS A 199 -21.98 25.02 5.40
C CYS A 199 -22.81 23.75 5.18
N TRP A 200 -22.16 22.61 5.20
CA TRP A 200 -22.82 21.31 5.18
C TRP A 200 -23.00 20.76 6.61
N ARG A 201 -24.10 20.05 6.83
CA ARG A 201 -24.44 19.38 8.08
C ARG A 201 -24.48 17.87 7.86
N LEU A 202 -23.61 17.16 8.56
CA LEU A 202 -23.50 15.71 8.47
C LEU A 202 -24.30 15.03 9.59
N ASN A 203 -25.09 14.00 9.22
CA ASN A 203 -25.92 13.23 10.15
C ASN A 203 -25.90 11.76 9.78
N GLY A 204 -25.59 10.87 10.74
CA GLY A 204 -25.56 9.44 10.55
C GLY A 204 -24.47 8.75 11.35
N CYS A 205 -24.10 7.55 10.92
CA CYS A 205 -23.11 6.71 11.61
C CYS A 205 -22.05 6.21 10.61
N LYS A 206 -20.79 6.24 11.03
CA LYS A 206 -19.66 5.57 10.36
C LYS A 206 -19.12 4.47 11.25
N ARG A 207 -18.62 3.38 10.66
CA ARG A 207 -18.14 2.22 11.40
C ARG A 207 -16.79 1.74 10.87
N PHE A 208 -16.01 1.13 11.74
CA PHE A 208 -14.66 0.64 11.45
C PHE A 208 -13.69 1.75 10.99
N ILE A 209 -13.85 2.96 11.52
CA ILE A 209 -13.02 4.09 11.13
C ILE A 209 -11.72 4.07 11.92
N THR A 210 -10.62 3.85 11.22
CA THR A 210 -9.29 3.93 11.79
C THR A 210 -9.00 5.36 12.20
N ASN A 211 -8.50 5.51 13.44
CA ASN A 211 -8.17 6.82 14.01
C ASN A 211 -9.35 7.82 13.97
N GLY A 212 -10.58 7.31 14.17
CA GLY A 212 -11.81 8.08 13.96
C GLY A 212 -12.06 9.24 14.95
N ASP A 213 -11.13 9.55 15.87
CA ASP A 213 -11.11 10.77 16.68
C ASP A 213 -9.95 11.70 16.28
N SER A 214 -9.51 11.63 15.04
CA SER A 214 -8.45 12.46 14.46
C SER A 214 -8.83 13.94 14.40
N ASP A 215 -7.86 14.78 14.04
CA ASP A 215 -8.06 16.24 13.96
C ASP A 215 -8.85 16.63 12.71
N ILE A 216 -8.61 15.95 11.58
CA ILE A 216 -9.20 16.23 10.27
C ILE A 216 -9.73 14.91 9.68
N HIS A 217 -10.97 14.94 9.18
CA HIS A 217 -11.61 13.78 8.57
C HIS A 217 -11.98 14.04 7.11
N LEU A 218 -11.75 13.06 6.25
CA LEU A 218 -12.36 13.00 4.92
C LEU A 218 -13.59 12.10 4.98
N VAL A 219 -14.78 12.68 4.81
CA VAL A 219 -16.05 12.00 5.04
C VAL A 219 -16.80 11.80 3.73
N LEU A 220 -17.12 10.55 3.38
CA LEU A 220 -18.02 10.25 2.27
C LEU A 220 -19.47 10.30 2.76
N ALA A 221 -20.29 11.17 2.16
CA ALA A 221 -21.67 11.34 2.56
C ALA A 221 -22.61 11.56 1.37
N ARG A 222 -23.89 11.21 1.56
CA ARG A 222 -24.94 11.40 0.55
C ARG A 222 -25.44 12.84 0.58
N SER A 223 -25.09 13.59 -0.46
CA SER A 223 -25.47 15.00 -0.66
C SER A 223 -26.70 15.17 -1.57
N GLU A 224 -27.09 14.11 -2.30
CA GLU A 224 -28.20 14.15 -3.25
C GLU A 224 -29.39 13.35 -2.72
N GLU A 225 -30.45 14.03 -2.40
CA GLU A 225 -31.67 13.42 -1.88
C GLU A 225 -32.32 12.49 -2.93
N GLY A 226 -32.88 11.35 -2.49
CA GLY A 226 -33.54 10.39 -3.37
C GLY A 226 -32.62 9.48 -4.18
N THR A 227 -31.30 9.66 -4.10
CA THR A 227 -30.32 8.77 -4.78
C THR A 227 -29.95 7.57 -3.95
N ARG A 228 -29.55 6.46 -4.63
CA ARG A 228 -29.08 5.21 -3.98
C ARG A 228 -27.79 4.67 -4.59
N ASP A 229 -27.18 5.38 -5.53
CA ASP A 229 -25.94 5.00 -6.21
C ASP A 229 -24.78 5.95 -5.87
N GLY A 230 -23.60 5.68 -6.43
CA GLY A 230 -22.40 6.47 -6.18
C GLY A 230 -22.47 7.93 -6.65
N ARG A 231 -23.40 8.25 -7.56
CA ARG A 231 -23.60 9.62 -8.07
C ARG A 231 -24.28 10.54 -7.06
N GLY A 232 -24.84 9.98 -6.00
CA GLY A 232 -25.42 10.76 -4.90
C GLY A 232 -24.41 11.13 -3.81
N LEU A 233 -23.16 10.69 -3.92
CA LEU A 233 -22.15 10.79 -2.89
C LEU A 233 -21.12 11.90 -3.18
N SER A 234 -20.84 12.71 -2.17
CA SER A 234 -19.82 13.76 -2.19
C SER A 234 -18.81 13.57 -1.06
N MET A 235 -17.63 14.17 -1.20
CA MET A 235 -16.58 14.15 -0.20
C MET A 235 -16.65 15.44 0.63
N PHE A 236 -16.48 15.31 1.94
CA PHE A 236 -16.50 16.43 2.89
C PHE A 236 -15.25 16.44 3.76
N ILE A 237 -14.82 17.62 4.15
CA ILE A 237 -13.80 17.84 5.18
C ILE A 237 -14.55 18.17 6.47
N TYR A 238 -14.31 17.38 7.52
CA TYR A 238 -14.77 17.68 8.87
C TYR A 238 -13.54 17.96 9.74
N ASP A 239 -13.55 19.10 10.42
CA ASP A 239 -12.55 19.48 11.42
C ASP A 239 -13.12 19.20 12.81
N LYS A 240 -12.40 18.42 13.62
CA LYS A 240 -12.77 18.02 14.99
C LYS A 240 -13.19 19.19 15.88
N ASN A 241 -12.58 20.36 15.66
CA ASN A 241 -12.88 21.59 16.43
C ASN A 241 -14.31 22.10 16.21
N GLN A 242 -15.01 21.65 15.14
CA GLN A 242 -16.41 22.01 14.89
C GLN A 242 -17.40 21.28 15.83
N GLY A 243 -16.96 20.19 16.48
CA GLY A 243 -17.84 19.36 17.30
C GLY A 243 -18.94 18.64 16.51
N GLY A 244 -19.86 18.00 17.21
CA GLY A 244 -20.99 17.29 16.60
C GLY A 244 -20.67 15.86 16.15
N VAL A 245 -19.50 15.33 16.50
CA VAL A 245 -19.12 13.92 16.27
C VAL A 245 -18.71 13.30 17.60
N ASP A 246 -19.33 12.18 17.93
CA ASP A 246 -18.98 11.37 19.11
C ASP A 246 -18.38 10.04 18.68
N VAL A 247 -17.34 9.60 19.37
CA VAL A 247 -16.85 8.23 19.31
C VAL A 247 -17.74 7.37 20.21
N ARG A 248 -18.64 6.60 19.57
CA ARG A 248 -19.59 5.76 20.33
C ARG A 248 -18.94 4.51 20.87
N ARG A 249 -17.98 3.94 20.14
CA ARG A 249 -17.34 2.68 20.49
C ARG A 249 -15.97 2.57 19.83
N LEU A 250 -15.03 1.89 20.52
CA LEU A 250 -13.83 1.31 19.94
C LEU A 250 -14.08 -0.18 19.68
N GLU A 251 -13.66 -0.65 18.52
CA GLU A 251 -13.80 -2.06 18.14
C GLU A 251 -12.74 -2.92 18.85
N ASN A 252 -13.16 -4.02 19.46
CA ASN A 252 -12.25 -5.03 19.98
C ASN A 252 -11.82 -5.95 18.82
N LYS A 253 -10.54 -5.97 18.50
CA LYS A 253 -9.99 -6.58 17.28
C LYS A 253 -9.09 -7.77 17.57
N LEU A 254 -8.85 -8.59 16.55
CA LEU A 254 -7.91 -9.71 16.60
C LEU A 254 -6.46 -9.23 16.77
N GLY A 255 -6.07 -8.18 16.05
CA GLY A 255 -4.72 -7.59 16.03
C GLY A 255 -4.77 -6.10 15.79
N ILE A 256 -3.60 -5.49 15.54
CA ILE A 256 -3.40 -4.03 15.46
C ILE A 256 -4.10 -3.30 16.61
N HIS A 257 -3.92 -3.81 17.84
CA HIS A 257 -4.64 -3.31 19.01
C HIS A 257 -4.30 -1.85 19.29
N GLY A 258 -3.07 -1.41 19.06
CA GLY A 258 -2.65 -0.02 19.23
C GLY A 258 -3.37 0.97 18.30
N SER A 259 -3.89 0.50 17.15
CA SER A 259 -4.65 1.32 16.22
C SER A 259 -6.11 1.44 16.66
N PRO A 260 -6.63 2.64 17.01
CA PRO A 260 -8.04 2.80 17.36
C PRO A 260 -8.92 2.64 16.12
N THR A 261 -9.93 1.77 16.21
CA THR A 261 -10.95 1.58 15.18
C THR A 261 -12.29 1.97 15.76
N CYS A 262 -12.87 3.06 15.25
CA CYS A 262 -13.98 3.77 15.88
C CYS A 262 -15.32 3.50 15.18
N GLU A 263 -16.39 3.55 15.96
CA GLU A 263 -17.73 3.80 15.49
C GLU A 263 -18.09 5.26 15.82
N LEU A 264 -18.40 6.04 14.77
CA LEU A 264 -18.64 7.49 14.86
C LEU A 264 -20.11 7.80 14.67
N VAL A 265 -20.64 8.74 15.48
CA VAL A 265 -21.99 9.27 15.32
C VAL A 265 -21.92 10.76 15.03
N TYR A 266 -22.35 11.12 13.84
CA TYR A 266 -22.46 12.50 13.37
C TYR A 266 -23.82 13.07 13.77
N LYS A 267 -23.81 14.18 14.52
CA LYS A 267 -25.00 14.88 15.04
C LYS A 267 -24.98 16.32 14.59
N ASN A 268 -25.49 16.56 13.40
CA ASN A 268 -25.51 17.89 12.79
C ASN A 268 -24.10 18.52 12.68
N ALA A 269 -23.09 17.70 12.44
CA ALA A 269 -21.69 18.10 12.41
C ALA A 269 -21.41 19.03 11.22
N LYS A 270 -20.77 20.16 11.48
CA LYS A 270 -20.43 21.15 10.44
C LYS A 270 -19.24 20.66 9.63
N ALA A 271 -19.37 20.68 8.30
CA ALA A 271 -18.35 20.23 7.37
C ALA A 271 -18.32 21.10 6.10
N GLU A 272 -17.22 20.98 5.36
CA GLU A 272 -17.01 21.68 4.09
C GLU A 272 -17.01 20.67 2.94
N LEU A 273 -17.55 21.06 1.77
CA LEU A 273 -17.46 20.25 0.56
C LEU A 273 -16.00 20.25 0.05
N CYS A 274 -15.43 19.06 -0.18
CA CYS A 274 -14.15 18.90 -0.84
C CYS A 274 -14.37 18.60 -2.32
N GLY A 275 -13.86 19.45 -3.19
CA GLY A 275 -14.08 19.33 -4.63
C GLY A 275 -15.52 19.56 -5.07
N ASP A 276 -15.96 18.85 -6.10
CA ASP A 276 -17.31 19.00 -6.67
C ASP A 276 -18.29 17.98 -6.08
N ARG A 277 -19.58 18.39 -5.99
CA ARG A 277 -20.66 17.49 -5.60
C ARG A 277 -20.76 16.30 -6.56
N LYS A 278 -21.23 15.16 -6.08
CA LYS A 278 -21.50 13.92 -6.83
C LYS A 278 -20.25 13.17 -7.30
N LEU A 279 -19.05 13.69 -7.07
CA LEU A 279 -17.79 13.06 -7.46
C LEU A 279 -17.09 12.32 -6.31
N GLY A 280 -17.69 12.34 -5.11
CA GLY A 280 -17.07 11.78 -3.90
C GLY A 280 -16.61 10.34 -4.07
N LEU A 281 -17.51 9.43 -4.47
CA LEU A 281 -17.15 8.03 -4.67
C LEU A 281 -16.46 7.79 -6.01
N ILE A 282 -17.06 8.27 -7.11
CA ILE A 282 -16.66 7.88 -8.46
C ILE A 282 -15.30 8.43 -8.90
N LYS A 283 -14.79 9.44 -8.18
CA LYS A 283 -13.50 10.06 -8.48
C LYS A 283 -12.60 10.14 -7.23
N TYR A 284 -13.04 10.78 -6.16
CA TYR A 284 -12.17 11.13 -5.03
C TYR A 284 -11.83 9.92 -4.17
N VAL A 285 -12.82 9.09 -3.81
CA VAL A 285 -12.58 7.85 -3.07
C VAL A 285 -11.76 6.87 -3.90
N MET A 286 -11.97 6.79 -5.22
CA MET A 286 -11.17 5.90 -6.08
C MET A 286 -9.70 6.29 -6.09
N GLY A 287 -9.38 7.59 -6.13
CA GLY A 287 -8.00 8.09 -6.00
C GLY A 287 -7.40 7.79 -4.63
N LEU A 288 -8.13 8.12 -3.56
CA LEU A 288 -7.76 7.84 -2.18
C LEU A 288 -7.48 6.35 -1.94
N MET A 289 -8.37 5.47 -2.40
CA MET A 289 -8.23 4.01 -2.25
C MET A 289 -7.04 3.42 -2.99
N ASN A 290 -6.62 3.98 -4.12
CA ASN A 290 -5.43 3.51 -4.82
C ASN A 290 -4.15 3.85 -4.05
N GLY A 291 -4.08 5.05 -3.44
CA GLY A 291 -3.00 5.41 -2.52
C GLY A 291 -2.97 4.50 -1.29
N ALA A 292 -4.12 4.34 -0.61
CA ALA A 292 -4.26 3.48 0.55
C ALA A 292 -3.87 2.01 0.26
N ARG A 293 -4.25 1.46 -0.90
CA ARG A 293 -3.85 0.10 -1.32
C ARG A 293 -2.33 -0.05 -1.45
N LEU A 294 -1.66 0.96 -1.97
CA LEU A 294 -0.19 0.97 -2.06
C LEU A 294 0.43 1.07 -0.65
N GLY A 295 -0.13 1.89 0.24
CA GLY A 295 0.23 1.95 1.65
C GLY A 295 0.14 0.57 2.33
N ILE A 296 -0.98 -0.17 2.11
CA ILE A 296 -1.13 -1.54 2.65
C ILE A 296 -0.10 -2.52 2.06
N ALA A 297 0.31 -2.34 0.80
CA ALA A 297 1.39 -3.16 0.24
C ALA A 297 2.73 -2.90 0.97
N GLY A 298 3.03 -1.65 1.32
CA GLY A 298 4.17 -1.27 2.16
C GLY A 298 4.07 -1.85 3.57
N GLN A 299 2.91 -1.69 4.21
CA GLN A 299 2.62 -2.26 5.53
C GLN A 299 2.80 -3.79 5.55
N SER A 300 2.30 -4.48 4.53
CA SER A 300 2.45 -5.93 4.37
C SER A 300 3.91 -6.36 4.22
N THR A 301 4.70 -5.58 3.49
CA THR A 301 6.13 -5.81 3.31
C THR A 301 6.87 -5.62 4.63
N GLY A 302 6.55 -4.57 5.41
CA GLY A 302 7.16 -4.29 6.70
C GLY A 302 6.89 -5.39 7.74
N VAL A 303 5.64 -5.83 7.91
CA VAL A 303 5.34 -6.92 8.85
C VAL A 303 5.96 -8.25 8.42
N SER A 304 6.04 -8.52 7.11
CA SER A 304 6.76 -9.69 6.59
C SER A 304 8.26 -9.62 6.89
N GLN A 305 8.85 -8.43 6.80
CA GLN A 305 10.27 -8.21 7.14
C GLN A 305 10.54 -8.53 8.62
N MET A 306 9.70 -8.03 9.53
CA MET A 306 9.85 -8.30 10.95
C MET A 306 9.64 -9.79 11.25
N ALA A 307 8.61 -10.42 10.67
CA ALA A 307 8.33 -11.85 10.85
C ALA A 307 9.53 -12.72 10.39
N TYR A 308 10.15 -12.37 9.27
CA TYR A 308 11.34 -13.05 8.78
C TYR A 308 12.55 -12.83 9.71
N ASN A 309 12.77 -11.60 10.19
CA ASN A 309 13.88 -11.28 11.08
C ASN A 309 13.79 -12.10 12.40
N GLU A 310 12.61 -12.11 13.02
CA GLU A 310 12.34 -12.88 14.23
C GLU A 310 12.55 -14.40 14.03
N ALA A 311 11.98 -14.94 12.94
CA ALA A 311 12.12 -16.34 12.61
C ALA A 311 13.58 -16.74 12.34
N LEU A 312 14.33 -15.92 11.61
CA LEU A 312 15.73 -16.15 11.30
C LEU A 312 16.62 -16.09 12.55
N ALA A 313 16.40 -15.09 13.41
CA ALA A 313 17.14 -14.93 14.66
C ALA A 313 16.90 -16.15 15.57
N TYR A 314 15.65 -16.50 15.79
CA TYR A 314 15.29 -17.66 16.59
C TYR A 314 15.89 -18.96 16.04
N ALA A 315 15.81 -19.19 14.73
CA ALA A 315 16.31 -20.40 14.10
C ALA A 315 17.84 -20.56 14.21
N LYS A 316 18.59 -19.46 14.27
CA LYS A 316 20.05 -19.45 14.48
C LYS A 316 20.42 -19.80 15.92
N GLU A 317 19.64 -19.37 16.89
CA GLU A 317 19.94 -19.52 18.32
C GLU A 317 19.41 -20.84 18.91
N ARG A 318 18.17 -21.22 18.50
CA ARG A 318 17.51 -22.40 19.04
C ARG A 318 18.19 -23.69 18.60
N LYS A 319 18.56 -24.53 19.56
CA LYS A 319 19.19 -25.83 19.29
C LYS A 319 18.26 -26.99 19.63
N GLN A 320 18.17 -27.95 18.74
CA GLN A 320 17.51 -29.24 18.94
C GLN A 320 18.37 -30.35 18.29
N PHE A 321 18.32 -31.56 18.83
CA PHE A 321 19.10 -32.69 18.32
C PHE A 321 20.60 -32.37 18.12
N GLY A 322 21.16 -31.53 18.98
CA GLY A 322 22.59 -31.19 19.02
C GLY A 322 23.05 -30.08 18.06
N LYS A 323 22.16 -29.47 17.28
CA LYS A 323 22.52 -28.39 16.34
C LYS A 323 21.47 -27.28 16.30
N ALA A 324 21.78 -26.12 15.69
CA ALA A 324 20.84 -25.03 15.49
C ALA A 324 19.70 -25.48 14.54
N ILE A 325 18.47 -25.05 14.81
CA ILE A 325 17.33 -25.53 14.00
C ILE A 325 17.40 -25.04 12.54
N ILE A 326 18.09 -23.94 12.27
CA ILE A 326 18.34 -23.47 10.90
C ILE A 326 19.10 -24.49 10.03
N GLU A 327 19.85 -25.44 10.64
CA GLU A 327 20.57 -26.47 9.93
C GLU A 327 19.69 -27.64 9.44
N PHE A 328 18.41 -27.65 9.80
CA PHE A 328 17.46 -28.67 9.34
C PHE A 328 16.80 -28.26 8.01
N PRO A 329 16.77 -29.15 6.98
CA PRO A 329 16.19 -28.86 5.68
C PRO A 329 14.77 -28.30 5.74
N ALA A 330 13.90 -28.85 6.58
CA ALA A 330 12.53 -28.37 6.73
C ALA A 330 12.43 -26.94 7.31
N VAL A 331 13.43 -26.48 8.08
CA VAL A 331 13.46 -25.13 8.65
C VAL A 331 14.06 -24.14 7.67
N TYR A 332 15.20 -24.46 7.06
CA TYR A 332 15.79 -23.53 6.09
C TYR A 332 14.96 -23.41 4.81
N ASP A 333 14.16 -24.43 4.43
CA ASP A 333 13.20 -24.33 3.34
C ASP A 333 12.12 -23.28 3.65
N MET A 334 11.48 -23.33 4.83
CA MET A 334 10.53 -22.31 5.27
C MET A 334 11.12 -20.90 5.24
N LEU A 335 12.32 -20.71 5.81
CA LEU A 335 13.00 -19.42 5.85
C LEU A 335 13.33 -18.91 4.43
N ALA A 336 13.78 -19.79 3.54
CA ALA A 336 14.06 -19.43 2.15
C ALA A 336 12.80 -18.99 1.40
N ILE A 337 11.67 -19.67 1.60
CA ILE A 337 10.37 -19.29 1.01
C ILE A 337 9.87 -17.97 1.61
N MET A 338 9.96 -17.78 2.94
CA MET A 338 9.60 -16.50 3.58
C MET A 338 10.40 -15.35 2.96
N LYS A 339 11.72 -15.48 2.86
CA LYS A 339 12.60 -14.46 2.26
C LYS A 339 12.26 -14.20 0.80
N ALA A 340 12.06 -15.24 0.00
CA ALA A 340 11.75 -15.13 -1.41
C ALA A 340 10.41 -14.43 -1.66
N LYS A 341 9.37 -14.72 -0.88
CA LYS A 341 8.08 -14.04 -0.93
C LYS A 341 8.18 -12.57 -0.49
N LEU A 342 8.94 -12.29 0.55
CA LEU A 342 9.20 -10.93 1.02
C LEU A 342 9.89 -10.09 -0.08
N ASP A 343 10.96 -10.61 -0.69
CA ASP A 343 11.69 -9.88 -1.72
C ASP A 343 10.86 -9.72 -3.00
N ALA A 344 10.08 -10.74 -3.40
CA ALA A 344 9.18 -10.66 -4.54
C ALA A 344 8.08 -9.59 -4.34
N GLY A 345 7.46 -9.58 -3.15
CA GLY A 345 6.46 -8.58 -2.78
C GLY A 345 7.06 -7.17 -2.72
N ARG A 346 8.27 -7.03 -2.17
CA ARG A 346 8.99 -5.74 -2.11
C ARG A 346 9.33 -5.24 -3.51
N SER A 347 9.84 -6.10 -4.40
CA SER A 347 10.14 -5.74 -5.78
C SER A 347 8.89 -5.21 -6.50
N LEU A 348 7.74 -5.87 -6.31
CA LEU A 348 6.44 -5.46 -6.85
C LEU A 348 5.97 -4.12 -6.25
N LEU A 349 6.12 -3.92 -4.93
CA LEU A 349 5.78 -2.68 -4.23
C LEU A 349 6.55 -1.49 -4.84
N TYR A 350 7.87 -1.58 -4.94
CA TYR A 350 8.69 -0.48 -5.44
C TYR A 350 8.50 -0.24 -6.95
N ALA A 351 8.27 -1.29 -7.75
CA ALA A 351 7.88 -1.14 -9.15
C ALA A 351 6.57 -0.37 -9.29
N THR A 352 5.55 -0.73 -8.49
CA THR A 352 4.25 -0.06 -8.47
C THR A 352 4.37 1.40 -8.01
N SER A 353 5.14 1.67 -6.95
CA SER A 353 5.39 3.02 -6.43
C SER A 353 6.00 3.94 -7.50
N ARG A 354 6.97 3.44 -8.26
CA ARG A 354 7.56 4.21 -9.37
C ARG A 354 6.54 4.53 -10.48
N TYR A 355 5.62 3.60 -10.80
CA TYR A 355 4.56 3.87 -11.78
C TYR A 355 3.57 4.92 -11.27
N VAL A 356 3.23 4.86 -9.98
CA VAL A 356 2.37 5.85 -9.32
C VAL A 356 3.04 7.22 -9.33
N ASP A 357 4.33 7.30 -9.01
CA ASP A 357 5.08 8.57 -9.03
C ASP A 357 5.01 9.26 -10.38
N VAL A 358 5.34 8.56 -11.47
CA VAL A 358 5.40 9.20 -12.80
C VAL A 358 4.04 9.79 -13.18
N TYR A 359 2.95 9.02 -13.07
CA TYR A 359 1.65 9.56 -13.51
C TYR A 359 1.10 10.64 -12.59
N LYS A 360 1.23 10.49 -11.25
CA LYS A 360 0.74 11.47 -10.28
C LYS A 360 1.48 12.80 -10.38
N ILE A 361 2.79 12.75 -10.55
CA ILE A 361 3.58 13.97 -10.72
C ILE A 361 3.21 14.67 -12.04
N LEU A 362 3.00 13.93 -13.14
CA LEU A 362 2.55 14.50 -14.40
C LEU A 362 1.15 15.10 -14.33
N GLU A 363 0.22 14.48 -13.59
CA GLU A 363 -1.11 15.06 -13.30
C GLU A 363 -1.00 16.36 -12.48
N ASP A 364 -0.05 16.43 -11.53
CA ASP A 364 0.22 17.64 -10.75
C ASP A 364 0.80 18.75 -11.61
N ILE A 365 1.78 18.44 -12.48
CA ILE A 365 2.31 19.36 -13.47
C ILE A 365 1.21 19.86 -14.41
N GLU A 366 0.32 18.98 -14.87
CA GLU A 366 -0.82 19.38 -15.73
C GLU A 366 -1.74 20.38 -15.01
N ARG A 367 -2.03 20.14 -13.72
CA ARG A 367 -2.84 21.05 -12.90
C ARG A 367 -2.18 22.42 -12.75
N GLU A 368 -0.88 22.47 -12.47
CA GLU A 368 -0.10 23.70 -12.37
C GLU A 368 -0.09 24.47 -13.69
N ARG A 369 0.18 23.80 -14.81
CA ARG A 369 0.19 24.41 -16.16
C ARG A 369 -1.17 24.92 -16.59
N LYS A 370 -2.25 24.18 -16.30
CA LYS A 370 -3.64 24.62 -16.59
C LYS A 370 -3.99 25.94 -15.87
N ALA A 371 -3.50 26.14 -14.66
CA ALA A 371 -3.73 27.37 -13.90
C ALA A 371 -3.12 28.62 -14.58
N VAL A 372 -2.10 28.46 -15.42
CA VAL A 372 -1.47 29.53 -16.19
C VAL A 372 -1.77 29.47 -17.70
N GLY A 373 -2.74 28.63 -18.10
CA GLY A 373 -3.20 28.52 -19.48
C GLY A 373 -2.32 27.64 -20.39
N ASP A 374 -1.44 26.85 -19.82
CA ASP A 374 -0.53 25.91 -20.53
C ASP A 374 -1.01 24.46 -20.39
N LYS A 375 -0.37 23.51 -21.10
CA LYS A 375 -0.72 22.08 -21.15
C LYS A 375 0.53 21.21 -21.16
N LEU A 376 0.35 19.93 -20.80
CA LEU A 376 1.36 18.90 -21.06
C LEU A 376 1.65 18.76 -22.55
N THR A 377 2.90 18.45 -22.91
CA THR A 377 3.26 18.06 -24.29
C THR A 377 2.55 16.75 -24.69
N PRO A 378 2.50 16.42 -25.99
CA PRO A 378 1.98 15.13 -26.43
C PRO A 378 2.73 13.94 -25.81
N GLU A 379 4.05 14.04 -25.67
CA GLU A 379 4.92 13.03 -25.06
C GLU A 379 4.60 12.85 -23.59
N GLU A 380 4.55 13.93 -22.79
CA GLU A 380 4.20 13.91 -21.37
C GLU A 380 2.79 13.34 -21.13
N ARG A 381 1.82 13.67 -22.01
CA ARG A 381 0.46 13.09 -21.90
C ARG A 381 0.43 11.60 -22.19
N ASN A 382 1.20 11.14 -23.18
CA ASN A 382 1.30 9.72 -23.50
C ASN A 382 1.98 8.96 -22.36
N GLU A 383 3.02 9.53 -21.79
CA GLU A 383 3.73 9.00 -20.63
C GLU A 383 2.78 8.89 -19.42
N CYS A 384 2.10 9.97 -19.05
CA CYS A 384 1.12 10.00 -17.97
C CYS A 384 0.06 8.90 -18.15
N LYS A 385 -0.51 8.77 -19.35
CA LYS A 385 -1.51 7.73 -19.66
C LYS A 385 -0.94 6.31 -19.53
N THR A 386 0.28 6.09 -19.98
CA THR A 386 0.93 4.78 -19.93
C THR A 386 1.19 4.36 -18.49
N PHE A 387 1.80 5.23 -17.68
CA PHE A 387 2.10 4.93 -16.29
C PHE A 387 0.85 4.89 -15.41
N SER A 388 -0.18 5.70 -15.68
CA SER A 388 -1.48 5.62 -15.01
C SER A 388 -2.14 4.24 -15.23
N LYS A 389 -2.08 3.70 -16.45
CA LYS A 389 -2.61 2.36 -16.75
C LYS A 389 -1.82 1.25 -16.08
N LEU A 390 -0.48 1.36 -16.02
CA LEU A 390 0.37 0.43 -15.28
C LEU A 390 0.09 0.49 -13.78
N ALA A 391 0.04 1.67 -13.19
CA ALA A 391 -0.28 1.86 -11.78
C ALA A 391 -1.64 1.25 -11.41
N ASP A 392 -2.67 1.48 -12.23
CA ASP A 392 -4.02 0.95 -12.02
C ASP A 392 -4.08 -0.59 -12.15
N ALA A 393 -3.25 -1.18 -13.00
CA ALA A 393 -3.12 -2.63 -13.10
C ALA A 393 -2.28 -3.25 -11.97
N PHE A 394 -1.20 -2.59 -11.55
CA PHE A 394 -0.25 -3.14 -10.58
C PHE A 394 -0.69 -2.94 -9.12
N THR A 395 -1.36 -1.85 -8.79
CA THR A 395 -1.80 -1.55 -7.40
C THR A 395 -2.64 -2.69 -6.77
N PRO A 396 -3.68 -3.25 -7.44
CA PRO A 396 -4.41 -4.37 -6.87
C PRO A 396 -3.55 -5.63 -6.74
N VAL A 397 -2.57 -5.86 -7.63
CA VAL A 397 -1.64 -6.99 -7.54
C VAL A 397 -0.69 -6.79 -6.36
N ALA A 398 -0.11 -5.60 -6.21
CA ALA A 398 0.77 -5.28 -5.10
C ALA A 398 0.06 -5.49 -3.76
N LYS A 399 -1.11 -4.85 -3.56
CA LYS A 399 -1.88 -4.99 -2.31
C LYS A 399 -2.29 -6.44 -2.04
N GLY A 400 -2.83 -7.15 -3.03
CA GLY A 400 -3.34 -8.50 -2.85
C GLY A 400 -2.23 -9.50 -2.52
N MET A 401 -1.17 -9.54 -3.33
CA MET A 401 -0.09 -10.52 -3.16
C MET A 401 0.74 -10.27 -1.89
N THR A 402 1.13 -9.02 -1.63
CA THR A 402 1.91 -8.71 -0.42
C THR A 402 1.14 -9.02 0.86
N SER A 403 -0.18 -8.74 0.89
CA SER A 403 -1.01 -9.04 2.07
C SER A 403 -1.23 -10.55 2.29
N GLU A 404 -1.37 -11.34 1.25
CA GLU A 404 -1.42 -12.81 1.36
C GLU A 404 -0.05 -13.36 1.79
N TYR A 405 1.05 -12.85 1.26
CA TYR A 405 2.40 -13.25 1.68
C TYR A 405 2.71 -12.84 3.12
N ALA A 406 2.24 -11.68 3.56
CA ALA A 406 2.38 -11.27 4.97
C ALA A 406 1.68 -12.25 5.92
N ASN A 407 0.45 -12.69 5.58
CA ASN A 407 -0.26 -13.70 6.35
C ASN A 407 0.50 -15.04 6.38
N GLN A 408 1.07 -15.48 5.25
CA GLN A 408 1.86 -16.71 5.18
C GLN A 408 3.17 -16.60 5.95
N ASN A 409 3.92 -15.51 5.77
CA ASN A 409 5.21 -15.30 6.44
C ASN A 409 5.05 -15.20 7.96
N THR A 410 4.01 -14.54 8.45
CA THR A 410 3.76 -14.47 9.90
C THR A 410 3.28 -15.80 10.47
N TYR A 411 2.51 -16.60 9.71
CA TYR A 411 2.18 -17.97 10.07
C TYR A 411 3.44 -18.85 10.18
N ASP A 412 4.31 -18.80 9.16
CA ASP A 412 5.56 -19.56 9.14
C ASP A 412 6.54 -19.07 10.23
N GLY A 413 6.52 -17.79 10.57
CA GLY A 413 7.24 -17.22 11.70
C GLY A 413 6.89 -17.90 13.02
N ILE A 414 5.61 -18.08 13.31
CA ILE A 414 5.15 -18.86 14.48
C ILE A 414 5.60 -20.32 14.38
N GLN A 415 5.48 -20.91 13.18
CA GLN A 415 5.84 -22.31 12.97
C GLN A 415 7.33 -22.58 13.23
N VAL A 416 8.21 -21.68 12.80
CA VAL A 416 9.67 -21.74 13.08
C VAL A 416 9.96 -21.67 14.59
N HIS A 417 9.22 -20.83 15.33
CA HIS A 417 9.36 -20.73 16.79
C HIS A 417 8.79 -21.95 17.54
N GLY A 418 7.91 -22.73 16.90
CA GLY A 418 7.22 -23.84 17.55
C GLY A 418 6.37 -23.38 18.73
N GLY A 419 6.40 -24.11 19.85
CA GLY A 419 5.61 -23.76 21.05
C GLY A 419 5.90 -22.37 21.62
N SER A 420 7.13 -21.88 21.50
CA SER A 420 7.50 -20.51 21.88
C SER A 420 6.74 -19.46 21.09
N GLY A 421 6.50 -19.69 19.79
CA GLY A 421 5.80 -18.75 18.92
C GLY A 421 4.33 -18.55 19.26
N PHE A 422 3.75 -19.41 20.11
CA PHE A 422 2.37 -19.31 20.56
C PHE A 422 2.25 -18.52 21.89
N MET A 423 3.38 -18.18 22.50
CA MET A 423 3.42 -17.46 23.78
C MET A 423 3.50 -15.95 23.55
N LEU A 424 2.86 -15.17 24.42
CA LEU A 424 2.78 -13.71 24.31
C LEU A 424 4.12 -13.01 24.48
N GLU A 425 5.12 -13.68 25.07
CA GLU A 425 6.48 -13.17 25.25
C GLU A 425 7.29 -13.05 23.94
N TYR A 426 6.79 -13.62 22.84
CA TYR A 426 7.42 -13.58 21.53
C TYR A 426 6.62 -12.73 20.56
N ALA A 427 7.27 -11.81 19.85
CA ALA A 427 6.62 -10.88 18.93
C ALA A 427 5.85 -11.58 17.78
N CYS A 428 6.25 -12.78 17.38
CA CYS A 428 5.67 -13.47 16.21
C CYS A 428 4.16 -13.72 16.33
N GLN A 429 3.59 -13.92 17.53
CA GLN A 429 2.15 -14.05 17.71
C GLN A 429 1.43 -12.71 17.45
N ARG A 430 1.99 -11.56 17.86
CA ARG A 430 1.46 -10.23 17.57
C ARG A 430 1.50 -9.97 16.07
N LEU A 431 2.64 -10.19 15.43
CA LEU A 431 2.80 -10.04 13.98
C LEU A 431 1.79 -10.85 13.18
N TYR A 432 1.48 -12.10 13.61
CA TYR A 432 0.47 -12.93 12.97
C TYR A 432 -0.95 -12.37 13.15
N ARG A 433 -1.30 -11.89 14.34
CA ARG A 433 -2.61 -11.25 14.61
C ARG A 433 -2.75 -9.97 13.77
N ASP A 434 -1.71 -9.17 13.69
CA ASP A 434 -1.69 -7.90 12.97
C ASP A 434 -1.77 -8.12 11.45
N ALA A 435 -1.05 -9.09 10.91
CA ALA A 435 -1.06 -9.37 9.48
C ALA A 435 -2.45 -9.79 8.95
N ARG A 436 -3.32 -10.35 9.80
CA ARG A 436 -4.59 -10.92 9.32
C ARG A 436 -5.52 -9.89 8.68
N ILE A 437 -5.50 -8.64 9.13
CA ILE A 437 -6.35 -7.59 8.60
C ILE A 437 -5.93 -7.13 7.18
N LEU A 438 -4.66 -7.30 6.82
CA LEU A 438 -4.07 -6.76 5.59
C LEU A 438 -4.75 -7.28 4.32
N SER A 439 -5.27 -8.52 4.33
CA SER A 439 -6.02 -9.10 3.20
C SER A 439 -7.52 -8.77 3.24
N ILE A 440 -7.98 -7.96 4.20
CA ILE A 440 -9.40 -7.63 4.42
C ILE A 440 -9.70 -6.16 4.11
N TYR A 441 -9.06 -5.22 4.83
CA TYR A 441 -9.37 -3.79 4.68
C TYR A 441 -8.76 -3.17 3.42
N GLU A 442 -9.16 -1.96 3.09
CA GLU A 442 -8.80 -1.27 1.83
C GLU A 442 -9.14 -2.10 0.57
N GLY A 443 -10.21 -2.87 0.69
CA GLY A 443 -10.65 -3.85 -0.30
C GLY A 443 -10.02 -5.22 -0.09
N THR A 444 -10.88 -6.23 0.12
CA THR A 444 -10.44 -7.62 0.31
C THR A 444 -9.62 -8.13 -0.87
N THR A 445 -8.88 -9.23 -0.69
CA THR A 445 -8.15 -9.89 -1.80
C THR A 445 -9.10 -10.19 -2.97
N GLN A 446 -10.37 -10.55 -2.71
CA GLN A 446 -11.37 -10.77 -3.74
C GLN A 446 -11.65 -9.49 -4.54
N LEU A 447 -11.74 -8.33 -3.88
CA LEU A 447 -11.91 -7.04 -4.58
C LEU A 447 -10.67 -6.65 -5.39
N GLN A 448 -9.46 -7.02 -4.94
CA GLN A 448 -8.24 -6.83 -5.74
C GLN A 448 -8.29 -7.69 -7.01
N THR A 449 -8.72 -8.95 -6.91
CA THR A 449 -8.87 -9.82 -8.09
C THR A 449 -9.91 -9.30 -9.07
N VAL A 450 -11.04 -8.76 -8.59
CA VAL A 450 -12.06 -8.11 -9.43
C VAL A 450 -11.50 -6.86 -10.11
N ALA A 451 -10.76 -6.02 -9.40
CA ALA A 451 -10.14 -4.82 -9.95
C ALA A 451 -9.13 -5.15 -11.06
N ALA A 452 -8.33 -6.22 -10.87
CA ALA A 452 -7.38 -6.72 -11.86
C ALA A 452 -8.07 -7.44 -13.03
N GLY A 453 -9.28 -7.96 -12.84
CA GLY A 453 -9.97 -8.85 -13.78
C GLY A 453 -10.09 -8.30 -15.20
N ARG A 454 -10.36 -7.00 -15.36
CA ARG A 454 -10.41 -6.34 -16.67
C ARG A 454 -9.07 -6.38 -17.43
N TYR A 455 -7.95 -6.29 -16.69
CA TYR A 455 -6.60 -6.33 -17.25
C TYR A 455 -6.15 -7.74 -17.60
N ILE A 456 -6.72 -8.77 -16.93
CA ILE A 456 -6.55 -10.17 -17.28
C ILE A 456 -7.27 -10.46 -18.59
N THR A 457 -8.58 -10.19 -18.64
CA THR A 457 -9.43 -10.60 -19.76
C THR A 457 -9.18 -9.81 -21.04
N ASN A 458 -8.73 -8.55 -20.95
CA ASN A 458 -8.36 -7.74 -22.12
C ASN A 458 -6.91 -7.98 -22.62
N GLY A 459 -6.16 -8.90 -21.99
CA GLY A 459 -4.80 -9.27 -22.38
C GLY A 459 -3.70 -8.29 -21.94
N PHE A 460 -4.00 -7.29 -21.09
CA PHE A 460 -3.01 -6.28 -20.71
C PHE A 460 -1.84 -6.89 -19.93
N TYR A 461 -2.08 -7.79 -18.97
CA TYR A 461 -0.98 -8.45 -18.25
C TYR A 461 -0.13 -9.33 -19.18
N GLY A 462 -0.73 -9.96 -20.20
CA GLY A 462 0.03 -10.68 -21.23
C GLY A 462 1.01 -9.75 -21.98
N THR A 463 0.58 -8.54 -22.33
CA THR A 463 1.44 -7.50 -22.92
C THR A 463 2.54 -7.07 -21.96
N VAL A 464 2.20 -6.78 -20.71
CA VAL A 464 3.16 -6.42 -19.65
C VAL A 464 4.23 -7.50 -19.48
N ILE A 465 3.83 -8.75 -19.38
CA ILE A 465 4.75 -9.89 -19.23
C ILE A 465 5.66 -10.01 -20.46
N ALA A 466 5.13 -9.81 -21.67
CA ALA A 466 5.93 -9.82 -22.90
C ALA A 466 6.97 -8.69 -22.92
N ASP A 467 6.60 -7.48 -22.56
CA ASP A 467 7.51 -6.33 -22.40
C ASP A 467 8.63 -6.66 -21.40
N MET A 468 8.26 -7.19 -20.22
CA MET A 468 9.22 -7.55 -19.18
C MET A 468 10.15 -8.70 -19.59
N LEU A 469 9.66 -9.68 -20.33
CA LEU A 469 10.51 -10.75 -20.91
C LEU A 469 11.52 -10.18 -21.91
N GLN A 470 11.16 -9.14 -22.65
CA GLN A 470 12.04 -8.50 -23.62
C GLN A 470 13.07 -7.59 -22.97
N THR A 471 12.66 -6.68 -22.06
CA THR A 471 13.48 -5.56 -21.59
C THR A 471 13.59 -5.45 -20.06
N GLY A 472 13.03 -6.38 -19.29
CA GLY A 472 13.02 -6.39 -17.83
C GLY A 472 12.03 -5.42 -17.20
N GLN A 473 11.40 -4.56 -17.98
CA GLN A 473 10.51 -3.50 -17.50
C GLN A 473 9.22 -3.42 -18.33
N ALA A 474 8.20 -2.82 -17.73
CA ALA A 474 7.00 -2.37 -18.43
C ALA A 474 6.80 -0.85 -18.14
N PRO A 475 6.58 0.00 -19.16
CA PRO A 475 6.60 -0.39 -20.59
C PRO A 475 8.02 -0.73 -21.06
N ALA A 476 8.15 -1.47 -22.14
CA ALA A 476 9.45 -1.87 -22.69
C ALA A 476 10.40 -0.69 -22.97
N SER A 477 9.85 0.50 -23.22
CA SER A 477 10.62 1.73 -23.49
C SER A 477 11.50 2.23 -22.33
N VAL A 478 11.25 1.77 -21.09
CA VAL A 478 12.07 2.15 -19.92
C VAL A 478 13.02 1.03 -19.48
N GLY A 479 13.05 -0.08 -20.21
CA GLY A 479 13.95 -1.21 -19.98
C GLY A 479 15.07 -1.28 -21.02
N THR A 480 15.91 -2.30 -20.91
CA THR A 480 17.04 -2.55 -21.83
C THR A 480 17.05 -4.02 -22.26
N GLU A 481 17.57 -4.33 -23.46
CA GLU A 481 17.65 -5.72 -23.95
C GLU A 481 18.56 -6.61 -23.10
N ASP A 482 19.61 -6.05 -22.49
CA ASP A 482 20.63 -6.77 -21.67
C ASP A 482 20.25 -6.83 -20.18
N TRP A 483 18.98 -6.67 -19.83
CA TRP A 483 18.50 -6.59 -18.45
C TRP A 483 18.75 -7.86 -17.61
N CYS A 484 18.89 -9.01 -18.28
CA CYS A 484 19.01 -10.31 -17.62
C CYS A 484 20.44 -10.84 -17.75
N ALA A 485 21.15 -10.95 -16.62
CA ALA A 485 22.49 -11.52 -16.61
C ALA A 485 22.48 -12.99 -17.06
N ALA A 486 23.58 -13.44 -17.68
CA ALA A 486 23.67 -14.77 -18.32
C ALA A 486 23.34 -15.93 -17.38
N GLU A 487 23.68 -15.83 -16.10
CA GLU A 487 23.40 -16.86 -15.10
C GLU A 487 21.90 -17.02 -14.78
N TYR A 488 21.05 -16.01 -15.06
CA TYR A 488 19.59 -16.03 -14.83
C TYR A 488 18.79 -16.34 -16.11
N LEU A 489 19.41 -16.52 -17.26
CA LEU A 489 18.71 -16.90 -18.50
C LEU A 489 17.82 -18.13 -18.34
N PRO A 490 18.23 -19.22 -17.64
CA PRO A 490 17.34 -20.36 -17.42
C PRO A 490 16.08 -20.02 -16.61
N LEU A 491 16.14 -19.05 -15.68
CA LEU A 491 14.97 -18.57 -14.94
C LEU A 491 14.04 -17.76 -15.84
N LYS A 492 14.59 -16.89 -16.69
CA LYS A 492 13.86 -16.13 -17.71
C LYS A 492 13.13 -17.05 -18.68
N GLU A 493 13.80 -18.09 -19.22
CA GLU A 493 13.19 -19.10 -20.09
C GLU A 493 12.02 -19.82 -19.40
N LYS A 494 12.16 -20.10 -18.10
CA LYS A 494 11.09 -20.69 -17.31
C LYS A 494 9.90 -19.73 -17.16
N CYS A 495 10.16 -18.42 -16.96
CA CYS A 495 9.10 -17.40 -16.97
C CYS A 495 8.38 -17.32 -18.32
N ALA A 496 9.08 -17.47 -19.44
CA ALA A 496 8.45 -17.53 -20.77
C ALA A 496 7.48 -18.71 -20.89
N LYS A 497 7.86 -19.90 -20.41
CA LYS A 497 6.96 -21.08 -20.39
C LYS A 497 5.75 -20.89 -19.45
N MET A 498 5.95 -20.21 -18.31
CA MET A 498 4.85 -19.84 -17.43
C MET A 498 3.88 -18.88 -18.12
N ALA A 499 4.41 -17.90 -18.88
CA ALA A 499 3.62 -16.94 -19.64
C ALA A 499 2.79 -17.60 -20.76
N GLU A 500 3.32 -18.63 -21.43
CA GLU A 500 2.57 -19.44 -22.41
C GLU A 500 1.33 -20.07 -21.76
N LYS A 501 1.49 -20.71 -20.60
CA LYS A 501 0.37 -21.31 -19.83
C LYS A 501 -0.65 -20.28 -19.37
N TYR A 502 -0.18 -19.13 -18.87
CA TYR A 502 -1.06 -18.04 -18.50
C TYR A 502 -1.92 -17.56 -19.68
N ASN A 503 -1.29 -17.31 -20.84
CA ASN A 503 -1.99 -16.86 -22.03
C ASN A 503 -3.00 -17.90 -22.54
N GLU A 504 -2.66 -19.19 -22.49
CA GLU A 504 -3.55 -20.30 -22.84
C GLU A 504 -4.76 -20.34 -21.90
N ALA A 505 -4.54 -20.24 -20.57
CA ALA A 505 -5.60 -20.23 -19.58
C ALA A 505 -6.54 -19.01 -19.77
N VAL A 506 -5.99 -17.81 -20.03
CA VAL A 506 -6.79 -16.61 -20.31
C VAL A 506 -7.62 -16.81 -21.60
N ALA A 507 -7.03 -17.37 -22.65
CA ALA A 507 -7.75 -17.65 -23.90
C ALA A 507 -8.88 -18.66 -23.68
N TYR A 508 -8.64 -19.73 -22.89
CA TYR A 508 -9.64 -20.73 -22.53
C TYR A 508 -10.83 -20.07 -21.80
N VAL A 509 -10.58 -19.27 -20.78
CA VAL A 509 -11.63 -18.59 -20.00
C VAL A 509 -12.43 -17.62 -20.86
N ASN A 510 -11.76 -16.82 -21.70
CA ASN A 510 -12.44 -15.89 -22.61
C ASN A 510 -13.32 -16.61 -23.65
N ALA A 511 -12.92 -17.81 -24.08
CA ALA A 511 -13.68 -18.62 -25.04
C ALA A 511 -15.01 -19.16 -24.45
N GLN A 512 -15.11 -19.33 -23.13
CA GLN A 512 -16.32 -19.81 -22.46
C GLN A 512 -17.49 -18.84 -22.56
N LYS A 513 -17.23 -17.52 -22.71
CA LYS A 513 -18.27 -16.45 -22.78
C LYS A 513 -19.26 -16.49 -21.63
N ASN A 514 -18.82 -16.89 -20.45
CA ASN A 514 -19.62 -17.04 -19.24
C ASN A 514 -19.00 -16.18 -18.14
N ASP A 515 -19.68 -15.12 -17.73
CA ASP A 515 -19.16 -14.17 -16.75
C ASP A 515 -19.03 -14.79 -15.36
N GLU A 516 -19.95 -15.67 -14.98
CA GLU A 516 -19.88 -16.33 -13.67
C GLU A 516 -18.69 -17.32 -13.61
N PHE A 517 -18.46 -18.08 -14.67
CA PHE A 517 -17.29 -18.96 -14.77
C PHE A 517 -15.99 -18.14 -14.73
N LYS A 518 -15.96 -17.04 -15.46
CA LYS A 518 -14.82 -16.10 -15.41
C LYS A 518 -14.55 -15.62 -13.98
N ASP A 519 -15.58 -15.14 -13.28
CA ASP A 519 -15.45 -14.64 -11.91
C ASP A 519 -15.03 -15.75 -10.93
N PHE A 520 -15.45 -17.00 -11.16
CA PHE A 520 -15.07 -18.16 -10.38
C PHE A 520 -13.57 -18.49 -10.49
N VAL A 521 -12.99 -18.39 -11.70
CA VAL A 521 -11.58 -18.74 -11.92
C VAL A 521 -10.63 -17.53 -11.91
N ILE A 522 -11.14 -16.30 -11.81
CA ILE A 522 -10.35 -15.08 -12.00
C ILE A 522 -9.18 -14.98 -11.00
N ARG A 523 -9.33 -15.46 -9.77
CA ARG A 523 -8.27 -15.48 -8.78
C ARG A 523 -7.08 -16.31 -9.22
N HIS A 524 -7.31 -17.45 -9.86
CA HIS A 524 -6.23 -18.30 -10.39
C HIS A 524 -5.43 -17.57 -11.46
N LEU A 525 -6.10 -16.92 -12.41
CA LEU A 525 -5.44 -16.12 -13.45
C LEU A 525 -4.70 -14.90 -12.87
N TYR A 526 -5.26 -14.28 -11.84
CA TYR A 526 -4.64 -13.18 -11.11
C TYR A 526 -3.31 -13.61 -10.47
N GLU A 527 -3.32 -14.72 -9.73
CA GLU A 527 -2.11 -15.24 -9.08
C GLU A 527 -1.06 -15.68 -10.10
N MET A 528 -1.48 -16.30 -11.22
CA MET A 528 -0.56 -16.65 -12.32
C MET A 528 0.15 -15.41 -12.89
N ALA A 529 -0.59 -14.35 -13.21
CA ALA A 529 0.01 -13.11 -13.72
C ALA A 529 0.98 -12.49 -12.71
N ALA A 530 0.57 -12.43 -11.43
CA ALA A 530 1.36 -11.89 -10.34
C ALA A 530 2.68 -12.64 -10.14
N ASP A 531 2.63 -13.97 -10.09
CA ASP A 531 3.82 -14.82 -9.88
C ASP A 531 4.83 -14.67 -11.01
N ILE A 532 4.37 -14.57 -12.26
CA ILE A 532 5.25 -14.34 -13.42
C ILE A 532 5.90 -12.95 -13.32
N ILE A 533 5.12 -11.90 -13.05
CA ILE A 533 5.61 -10.53 -12.93
C ILE A 533 6.65 -10.44 -11.80
N MET A 534 6.35 -10.98 -10.62
CA MET A 534 7.28 -10.95 -9.48
C MET A 534 8.55 -11.76 -9.75
N SER A 535 8.45 -12.91 -10.46
CA SER A 535 9.64 -13.67 -10.88
C SER A 535 10.53 -12.84 -11.81
N LEU A 536 9.95 -12.14 -12.79
CA LEU A 536 10.70 -11.29 -13.73
C LEU A 536 11.34 -10.09 -13.04
N LEU A 537 10.63 -9.45 -12.10
CA LEU A 537 11.18 -8.36 -11.29
C LEU A 537 12.38 -8.83 -10.48
N LEU A 538 12.27 -9.97 -9.77
CA LEU A 538 13.39 -10.52 -8.98
C LEU A 538 14.58 -10.96 -9.83
N ILE A 539 14.35 -11.44 -11.05
CA ILE A 539 15.45 -11.74 -12.00
C ILE A 539 16.18 -10.45 -12.37
N GLY A 540 15.45 -9.36 -12.61
CA GLY A 540 16.05 -8.06 -12.87
C GLY A 540 16.83 -7.52 -11.65
N ASP A 541 16.27 -7.64 -10.46
CA ASP A 541 16.93 -7.25 -9.22
C ASP A 541 18.21 -8.07 -8.97
N ALA A 542 18.14 -9.40 -9.13
CA ALA A 542 19.30 -10.28 -8.99
C ALA A 542 20.38 -10.00 -10.04
N SER A 543 19.99 -9.63 -11.27
CA SER A 543 20.95 -9.24 -12.32
C SER A 543 21.71 -7.96 -11.98
N ARG A 544 21.11 -7.06 -11.18
CA ARG A 544 21.71 -5.79 -10.74
C ARG A 544 22.46 -5.90 -9.41
N ALA A 545 21.98 -6.75 -8.50
CA ALA A 545 22.52 -6.95 -7.16
C ALA A 545 22.43 -8.43 -6.74
N PRO A 546 23.27 -9.32 -7.32
CA PRO A 546 23.22 -10.74 -7.03
C PRO A 546 23.48 -11.07 -5.55
N GLU A 547 24.29 -10.28 -4.86
CA GLU A 547 24.57 -10.43 -3.43
C GLU A 547 23.32 -10.26 -2.54
N LEU A 548 22.29 -9.57 -3.02
CA LEU A 548 21.03 -9.36 -2.29
C LEU A 548 19.94 -10.34 -2.71
N PHE A 549 19.84 -10.67 -4.00
CA PHE A 549 18.63 -11.28 -4.57
C PHE A 549 18.83 -12.62 -5.27
N ASN A 550 20.09 -13.10 -5.46
CA ASN A 550 20.34 -14.36 -6.17
C ASN A 550 19.55 -15.55 -5.62
N GLU A 551 19.53 -15.72 -4.31
CA GLU A 551 18.83 -16.84 -3.66
C GLU A 551 17.31 -16.67 -3.78
N SER A 552 16.81 -15.48 -3.49
CA SER A 552 15.38 -15.16 -3.59
C SER A 552 14.85 -15.35 -5.00
N ALA A 553 15.59 -14.93 -6.04
CA ALA A 553 15.18 -15.10 -7.44
C ALA A 553 15.06 -16.59 -7.80
N LYS A 554 16.02 -17.42 -7.40
CA LYS A 554 16.02 -18.87 -7.66
C LYS A 554 14.90 -19.60 -6.92
N VAL A 555 14.73 -19.28 -5.62
CA VAL A 555 13.70 -19.91 -4.77
C VAL A 555 12.31 -19.49 -5.22
N TYR A 556 12.10 -18.18 -5.43
CA TYR A 556 10.80 -17.67 -5.87
C TYR A 556 10.39 -18.19 -7.24
N ASN A 557 11.31 -18.21 -8.21
CA ASN A 557 11.02 -18.75 -9.56
C ASN A 557 10.64 -20.25 -9.52
N ARG A 558 11.21 -21.03 -8.60
CA ARG A 558 10.82 -22.44 -8.38
C ARG A 558 9.43 -22.52 -7.77
N TYR A 559 9.15 -21.71 -6.73
CA TYR A 559 7.86 -21.61 -6.08
C TYR A 559 6.76 -21.21 -7.08
N ALA A 560 6.96 -20.09 -7.78
CA ALA A 560 6.03 -19.58 -8.79
C ALA A 560 5.69 -20.61 -9.87
N ALA A 561 6.70 -21.34 -10.37
CA ALA A 561 6.44 -22.37 -11.37
C ALA A 561 5.52 -23.48 -10.85
N SER A 562 5.61 -23.85 -9.58
CA SER A 562 4.72 -24.86 -8.99
C SER A 562 3.30 -24.31 -8.81
N GLU A 563 3.16 -23.05 -8.42
CA GLU A 563 1.86 -22.39 -8.32
C GLU A 563 1.20 -22.23 -9.70
N ILE A 564 1.96 -21.85 -10.71
CA ILE A 564 1.46 -21.79 -12.10
C ILE A 564 0.89 -23.14 -12.55
N GLU A 565 1.58 -24.25 -12.30
CA GLU A 565 1.06 -25.59 -12.65
C GLU A 565 -0.25 -25.89 -11.92
N ARG A 566 -0.33 -25.58 -10.64
CA ARG A 566 -1.54 -25.77 -9.82
C ARG A 566 -2.72 -24.95 -10.35
N HIS A 567 -2.52 -23.67 -10.62
CA HIS A 567 -3.56 -22.79 -11.13
C HIS A 567 -3.97 -23.14 -12.55
N TYR A 568 -3.02 -23.40 -13.42
CA TYR A 568 -3.25 -23.81 -14.80
C TYR A 568 -4.08 -25.09 -14.86
N SER A 569 -3.69 -26.14 -14.11
CA SER A 569 -4.41 -27.39 -14.04
C SER A 569 -5.86 -27.20 -13.58
N PHE A 570 -6.07 -26.36 -12.56
CA PHE A 570 -7.42 -26.07 -12.07
C PHE A 570 -8.26 -25.38 -13.15
N VAL A 571 -7.75 -24.31 -13.76
CA VAL A 571 -8.49 -23.52 -14.77
C VAL A 571 -8.83 -24.37 -15.98
N MET A 572 -7.86 -25.15 -16.50
CA MET A 572 -8.05 -25.93 -17.74
C MET A 572 -8.93 -27.17 -17.56
N SER A 573 -9.09 -27.64 -16.31
CA SER A 573 -10.00 -28.77 -16.01
C SER A 573 -11.39 -28.32 -15.57
N ALA A 574 -11.59 -27.05 -15.22
CA ALA A 574 -12.86 -26.51 -14.78
C ALA A 574 -13.77 -26.12 -15.97
N SER A 575 -15.06 -26.22 -15.77
CA SER A 575 -16.10 -25.81 -16.72
C SER A 575 -17.23 -25.03 -16.02
N ALA A 576 -18.13 -24.41 -16.79
CA ALA A 576 -19.30 -23.76 -16.23
C ALA A 576 -20.26 -24.74 -15.51
N ASP A 577 -20.27 -26.00 -15.87
CA ASP A 577 -21.12 -27.03 -15.23
C ASP A 577 -20.66 -27.33 -13.80
N ASP A 578 -19.35 -27.23 -13.52
CA ASP A 578 -18.76 -27.49 -12.20
C ASP A 578 -19.21 -26.45 -11.16
N LEU A 579 -19.69 -25.28 -11.58
CA LEU A 579 -20.21 -24.24 -10.66
C LEU A 579 -21.36 -24.75 -9.78
N ALA A 580 -22.12 -25.74 -10.26
CA ALA A 580 -23.22 -26.35 -9.51
C ALA A 580 -22.74 -27.03 -8.22
N ASP A 581 -21.52 -27.60 -8.21
CA ASP A 581 -20.96 -28.29 -7.05
C ASP A 581 -20.54 -27.31 -5.93
N TYR A 582 -20.33 -26.05 -6.25
CA TYR A 582 -19.93 -24.99 -5.31
C TYR A 582 -21.10 -24.14 -4.82
N ARG A 583 -22.25 -24.17 -5.50
CA ARG A 583 -23.46 -23.47 -5.07
C ARG A 583 -24.16 -24.30 -3.98
N LYS A 584 -24.49 -23.65 -2.87
CA LYS A 584 -25.31 -24.21 -1.79
C LYS A 584 -26.76 -23.73 -1.89
#